data_b7526000ba25e473bb976ebfb0016de1
#
_entry.id   b7526000ba25e473bb976ebfb0016de1
#
_cell.length_a   1.000
_cell.length_b   1.000
_cell.length_c   1.000
_cell.angle_alpha   90.00
_cell.angle_beta   90.00
_cell.angle_gamma   90.00
#
_symmetry.space_group_name_H-M   'P 1'
#
loop_
_entity.id
_entity.type
_entity.pdbx_description
1 polymer ?
#
loop_
_entity_poly.entity_id
_entity_poly.type
_entity_poly.pdbx_seq_one_letter_code
_entity_poly.pdbx_strand_id
1 'polypeptide(L)'
;PIDFDLDRTQKTLESVKKNGIKFQVGFNRRFDTNFQSLESRILKGEIGDLHILRITSRDPAPPPISYIEVSGGIFLDMMIHDFDMARYLVKNEVVQVYAAGGVMIDKAIGEAGDIDTAIVTLKFANGVLGTIDNSRQAVYGYDQRIEVFGSNGMIRAENVETDTCILSNAKGSHQPPLPHFFLDRYKSSYLTEMVKFLHCIENDTIPEVVGNDGLKAIQIALAAKESYLMNRPIEIKHTM
;
A
#
# COMPACT_ATOMS: atom_id res chain seq x y z
N PRO A 1 8.16 -2.84 6.45
CA PRO A 1 9.37 -2.30 5.78
C PRO A 1 10.59 -3.22 5.96
N ILE A 2 11.68 -2.95 5.20
CA ILE A 2 12.97 -3.64 5.39
C ILE A 2 13.56 -3.22 6.74
N ASP A 3 13.58 -1.92 7.00
CA ASP A 3 13.92 -1.29 8.28
C ASP A 3 13.17 0.04 8.39
N PHE A 4 13.11 0.65 9.57
CA PHE A 4 12.56 1.99 9.77
C PHE A 4 13.59 3.10 9.47
N ASP A 5 14.85 2.74 9.31
CA ASP A 5 15.97 3.63 9.06
C ASP A 5 16.49 3.44 7.63
N LEU A 6 16.67 4.55 6.91
CA LEU A 6 17.12 4.52 5.50
C LEU A 6 18.56 4.04 5.36
N ASP A 7 19.45 4.44 6.25
CA ASP A 7 20.88 4.06 6.19
C ASP A 7 21.04 2.56 6.45
N ARG A 8 20.29 2.01 7.42
CA ARG A 8 20.27 0.57 7.66
C ARG A 8 19.65 -0.19 6.50
N THR A 9 18.58 0.34 5.90
CA THR A 9 17.98 -0.23 4.69
C THR A 9 19.01 -0.29 3.56
N GLN A 10 19.71 0.81 3.27
CA GLN A 10 20.73 0.86 2.22
C GLN A 10 21.88 -0.14 2.48
N LYS A 11 22.41 -0.19 3.69
CA LYS A 11 23.46 -1.16 4.09
C LYS A 11 22.98 -2.61 3.91
N THR A 12 21.72 -2.89 4.23
CA THR A 12 21.13 -4.22 4.00
C THR A 12 21.12 -4.55 2.51
N LEU A 13 20.68 -3.64 1.66
CA LEU A 13 20.64 -3.84 0.21
C LEU A 13 22.02 -3.96 -0.42
N GLU A 14 23.01 -3.19 0.07
CA GLU A 14 24.41 -3.33 -0.33
C GLU A 14 24.95 -4.72 0.03
N SER A 15 24.63 -5.23 1.23
CA SER A 15 25.01 -6.57 1.64
C SER A 15 24.36 -7.66 0.78
N VAL A 16 23.06 -7.53 0.48
CA VAL A 16 22.35 -8.42 -0.46
C VAL A 16 23.05 -8.46 -1.81
N LYS A 17 23.33 -7.29 -2.39
CA LYS A 17 24.01 -7.15 -3.68
C LYS A 17 25.43 -7.75 -3.66
N LYS A 18 26.22 -7.44 -2.63
CA LYS A 18 27.60 -7.92 -2.47
C LYS A 18 27.69 -9.44 -2.40
N ASN A 19 26.71 -10.08 -1.76
CA ASN A 19 26.70 -11.52 -1.56
C ASN A 19 25.89 -12.29 -2.64
N GLY A 20 25.33 -11.60 -3.63
CA GLY A 20 24.54 -12.22 -4.71
C GLY A 20 23.29 -12.98 -4.23
N ILE A 21 22.69 -12.52 -3.13
CA ILE A 21 21.53 -13.20 -2.51
C ILE A 21 20.24 -12.84 -3.24
N LYS A 22 19.40 -13.83 -3.52
CA LYS A 22 18.02 -13.58 -3.95
C LYS A 22 17.26 -12.93 -2.80
N PHE A 23 16.71 -11.75 -3.04
CA PHE A 23 16.03 -10.96 -2.02
C PHE A 23 14.72 -10.41 -2.57
N GLN A 24 13.61 -10.70 -1.90
CA GLN A 24 12.28 -10.19 -2.23
C GLN A 24 11.71 -9.45 -1.03
N VAL A 25 11.06 -8.32 -1.29
CA VAL A 25 10.30 -7.60 -0.28
C VAL A 25 8.86 -8.12 -0.28
N GLY A 26 8.26 -8.32 0.89
CA GLY A 26 6.93 -8.88 1.06
C GLY A 26 5.78 -7.90 0.76
N PHE A 27 5.77 -7.28 -0.41
CA PHE A 27 4.65 -6.48 -0.88
C PHE A 27 3.63 -7.37 -1.61
N ASN A 28 2.96 -8.19 -0.83
CA ASN A 28 2.02 -9.21 -1.27
C ASN A 28 0.89 -8.68 -2.15
N ARG A 29 0.51 -7.40 -2.04
CA ARG A 29 -0.55 -6.79 -2.85
C ARG A 29 -0.22 -6.78 -4.35
N ARG A 30 1.06 -6.75 -4.75
CA ARG A 30 1.48 -6.89 -6.16
C ARG A 30 1.14 -8.26 -6.76
N PHE A 31 0.87 -9.25 -5.91
CA PHE A 31 0.48 -10.61 -6.30
C PHE A 31 -1.04 -10.86 -6.17
N ASP A 32 -1.82 -9.84 -5.83
CA ASP A 32 -3.28 -9.92 -5.82
C ASP A 32 -3.85 -9.88 -7.23
N THR A 33 -4.74 -10.82 -7.54
CA THR A 33 -5.32 -10.97 -8.88
C THR A 33 -6.02 -9.70 -9.38
N ASN A 34 -6.73 -8.99 -8.49
CA ASN A 34 -7.44 -7.77 -8.88
C ASN A 34 -6.46 -6.63 -9.19
N PHE A 35 -5.41 -6.48 -8.37
CA PHE A 35 -4.42 -5.42 -8.56
C PHE A 35 -3.50 -5.72 -9.76
N GLN A 36 -3.19 -6.98 -10.03
CA GLN A 36 -2.52 -7.39 -11.27
C GLN A 36 -3.39 -7.12 -12.50
N SER A 37 -4.72 -7.30 -12.40
CA SER A 37 -5.64 -6.96 -13.48
C SER A 37 -5.67 -5.45 -13.74
N LEU A 38 -5.64 -4.60 -12.71
CA LEU A 38 -5.51 -3.15 -12.86
C LEU A 38 -4.22 -2.80 -13.63
N GLU A 39 -3.09 -3.30 -13.16
CA GLU A 39 -1.78 -3.04 -13.75
C GLU A 39 -1.71 -3.49 -15.21
N SER A 40 -2.18 -4.70 -15.52
CA SER A 40 -2.20 -5.23 -16.88
C SER A 40 -3.01 -4.35 -17.85
N ARG A 41 -4.19 -3.85 -17.43
CA ARG A 41 -5.04 -2.98 -18.26
C ARG A 41 -4.44 -1.58 -18.43
N ILE A 42 -3.79 -1.05 -17.38
CA ILE A 42 -3.04 0.21 -17.47
C ILE A 42 -1.92 0.07 -18.50
N LEU A 43 -1.12 -0.99 -18.44
CA LEU A 43 -0.03 -1.25 -19.38
C LEU A 43 -0.49 -1.46 -20.83
N LYS A 44 -1.71 -1.97 -21.03
CA LYS A 44 -2.34 -2.06 -22.36
C LYS A 44 -2.90 -0.73 -22.87
N GLY A 45 -2.86 0.33 -22.07
CA GLY A 45 -3.38 1.64 -22.44
C GLY A 45 -4.92 1.73 -22.50
N GLU A 46 -5.65 0.80 -21.85
CA GLU A 46 -7.12 0.75 -21.94
C GLU A 46 -7.79 2.01 -21.39
N ILE A 47 -7.15 2.72 -20.45
CA ILE A 47 -7.65 3.98 -19.88
C ILE A 47 -6.89 5.22 -20.35
N GLY A 48 -5.97 5.07 -21.31
CA GLY A 48 -5.14 6.16 -21.84
C GLY A 48 -4.09 6.68 -20.85
N ASP A 49 -3.74 7.96 -20.94
CA ASP A 49 -2.79 8.61 -20.04
C ASP A 49 -3.38 8.75 -18.64
N LEU A 50 -2.60 8.37 -17.63
CA LEU A 50 -3.05 8.42 -16.24
C LEU A 50 -3.12 9.86 -15.72
N HIS A 51 -4.19 10.19 -15.02
CA HIS A 51 -4.39 11.49 -14.39
C HIS A 51 -4.43 11.41 -12.87
N ILE A 52 -5.27 10.51 -12.31
CA ILE A 52 -5.52 10.41 -10.87
C ILE A 52 -5.49 8.95 -10.43
N LEU A 53 -4.80 8.69 -9.33
CA LEU A 53 -4.85 7.44 -8.56
C LEU A 53 -5.52 7.70 -7.21
N ARG A 54 -6.43 6.81 -6.80
CA ARG A 54 -7.02 6.80 -5.45
C ARG A 54 -6.86 5.44 -4.82
N ILE A 55 -6.39 5.39 -3.59
CA ILE A 55 -6.28 4.18 -2.78
C ILE A 55 -7.01 4.41 -1.47
N THR A 56 -7.92 3.49 -1.14
CA THR A 56 -8.57 3.40 0.17
C THR A 56 -8.09 2.13 0.85
N SER A 57 -7.54 2.25 2.06
CA SER A 57 -7.03 1.12 2.83
C SER A 57 -7.41 1.31 4.30
N ARG A 58 -8.37 0.49 4.78
CA ARG A 58 -8.91 0.63 6.13
C ARG A 58 -8.98 -0.72 6.82
N ASP A 59 -8.44 -0.80 8.01
CA ASP A 59 -8.48 -2.00 8.84
C ASP A 59 -9.82 -2.13 9.56
N PRO A 60 -10.30 -3.32 9.90
CA PRO A 60 -11.58 -3.50 10.61
C PRO A 60 -11.51 -3.01 12.06
N ALA A 61 -10.34 -3.07 12.70
CA ALA A 61 -10.09 -2.61 14.06
C ALA A 61 -8.60 -2.27 14.25
N PRO A 62 -8.27 -1.36 15.18
CA PRO A 62 -6.88 -1.05 15.52
C PRO A 62 -6.15 -2.28 16.09
N PRO A 63 -4.84 -2.42 15.84
CA PRO A 63 -4.02 -3.41 16.51
C PRO A 63 -3.82 -3.04 17.99
N PRO A 64 -3.34 -3.96 18.84
CA PRO A 64 -3.01 -3.67 20.23
C PRO A 64 -1.99 -2.51 20.35
N ILE A 65 -2.08 -1.71 21.41
CA ILE A 65 -1.17 -0.58 21.65
C ILE A 65 0.30 -1.01 21.68
N SER A 66 0.60 -2.15 22.29
CA SER A 66 1.96 -2.72 22.30
C SER A 66 2.55 -2.98 20.90
N TYR A 67 1.70 -3.22 19.91
CA TYR A 67 2.13 -3.32 18.51
C TYR A 67 2.36 -1.91 17.91
N ILE A 68 1.47 -0.95 18.17
CA ILE A 68 1.60 0.42 17.68
C ILE A 68 2.92 1.05 18.11
N GLU A 69 3.31 0.87 19.37
CA GLU A 69 4.56 1.40 19.95
C GLU A 69 5.83 0.97 19.18
N VAL A 70 5.80 -0.19 18.52
CA VAL A 70 6.96 -0.77 17.82
C VAL A 70 6.79 -0.88 16.30
N SER A 71 5.60 -0.56 15.76
CA SER A 71 5.28 -0.76 14.34
C SER A 71 5.90 0.27 13.39
N GLY A 72 6.37 1.40 13.91
CA GLY A 72 6.81 2.56 13.12
C GLY A 72 5.71 3.55 12.78
N GLY A 73 4.45 3.29 13.20
CA GLY A 73 3.29 4.14 13.01
C GLY A 73 2.59 3.94 11.65
N ILE A 74 1.44 4.60 11.48
CA ILE A 74 0.53 4.38 10.36
C ILE A 74 1.21 4.46 8.99
N PHE A 75 2.19 5.36 8.81
CA PHE A 75 2.87 5.56 7.52
C PHE A 75 3.84 4.42 7.16
N LEU A 76 4.55 3.84 8.15
CA LEU A 76 5.55 2.79 7.95
C LEU A 76 4.99 1.38 8.13
N ASP A 77 3.88 1.25 8.86
CA ASP A 77 3.21 -0.03 9.11
C ASP A 77 2.11 -0.31 8.08
N MET A 78 1.13 0.57 7.99
CA MET A 78 -0.06 0.36 7.18
C MET A 78 0.09 0.94 5.77
N MET A 79 0.40 2.24 5.65
CA MET A 79 0.39 2.97 4.39
C MET A 79 1.57 2.63 3.47
N ILE A 80 2.63 2.01 3.98
CA ILE A 80 3.77 1.58 3.16
C ILE A 80 3.36 0.66 2.00
N HIS A 81 2.36 -0.18 2.20
CA HIS A 81 1.78 -1.04 1.16
C HIS A 81 1.07 -0.23 0.07
N ASP A 82 0.45 0.89 0.45
CA ASP A 82 -0.24 1.78 -0.48
C ASP A 82 0.76 2.63 -1.27
N PHE A 83 1.85 3.06 -0.65
CA PHE A 83 2.95 3.74 -1.34
C PHE A 83 3.62 2.85 -2.38
N ASP A 84 3.82 1.58 -2.07
CA ASP A 84 4.31 0.60 -3.04
C ASP A 84 3.31 0.40 -4.19
N MET A 85 2.04 0.21 -3.88
CA MET A 85 0.98 0.06 -4.89
C MET A 85 0.83 1.29 -5.78
N ALA A 86 0.98 2.48 -5.23
CA ALA A 86 0.94 3.73 -5.98
C ALA A 86 2.06 3.78 -7.04
N ARG A 87 3.30 3.43 -6.66
CA ARG A 87 4.43 3.32 -7.59
C ARG A 87 4.23 2.18 -8.61
N TYR A 88 3.73 1.04 -8.15
CA TYR A 88 3.47 -0.13 -8.98
C TYR A 88 2.46 0.15 -10.11
N LEU A 89 1.38 0.90 -9.84
CA LEU A 89 0.35 1.19 -10.82
C LEU A 89 0.70 2.38 -11.72
N VAL A 90 1.27 3.45 -11.17
CA VAL A 90 1.63 4.65 -11.95
C VAL A 90 2.91 4.47 -12.76
N LYS A 91 3.75 3.46 -12.40
CA LYS A 91 5.06 3.20 -13.05
C LYS A 91 5.96 4.44 -13.08
N ASN A 92 5.86 5.28 -12.06
CA ASN A 92 6.65 6.49 -11.93
C ASN A 92 6.97 6.79 -10.47
N GLU A 93 7.96 7.64 -10.21
CA GLU A 93 8.38 7.99 -8.87
C GLU A 93 7.54 9.14 -8.29
N VAL A 94 7.27 9.05 -6.98
CA VAL A 94 6.63 10.12 -6.21
C VAL A 94 7.68 11.18 -5.91
N VAL A 95 7.44 12.43 -6.30
CA VAL A 95 8.38 13.55 -6.10
C VAL A 95 7.95 14.50 -4.98
N GLN A 96 6.68 14.50 -4.59
CA GLN A 96 6.17 15.33 -3.50
C GLN A 96 5.06 14.59 -2.77
N VAL A 97 5.00 14.75 -1.45
CA VAL A 97 3.96 14.19 -0.58
C VAL A 97 3.45 15.26 0.38
N TYR A 98 2.12 15.29 0.61
CA TYR A 98 1.49 16.03 1.69
C TYR A 98 0.58 15.08 2.48
N ALA A 99 0.73 15.07 3.80
CA ALA A 99 -0.02 14.22 4.70
C ALA A 99 -0.77 15.04 5.75
N ALA A 100 -2.05 14.73 5.92
CA ALA A 100 -2.89 15.21 7.01
C ALA A 100 -3.47 14.00 7.75
N GLY A 101 -3.63 14.10 9.07
CA GLY A 101 -4.18 13.00 9.86
C GLY A 101 -4.43 13.37 11.31
N GLY A 102 -4.85 12.41 12.09
CA GLY A 102 -5.12 12.62 13.51
C GLY A 102 -5.57 11.35 14.23
N VAL A 103 -5.84 11.51 15.52
CA VAL A 103 -6.38 10.47 16.39
C VAL A 103 -7.89 10.65 16.46
N MET A 104 -8.64 9.79 15.79
CA MET A 104 -10.11 9.87 15.66
C MET A 104 -10.82 8.66 16.24
N ILE A 105 -10.08 7.55 16.49
CA ILE A 105 -10.62 6.26 16.90
C ILE A 105 -10.32 6.02 18.38
N ASP A 106 -9.04 5.99 18.75
CA ASP A 106 -8.61 5.67 20.12
C ASP A 106 -7.50 6.62 20.61
N LYS A 107 -7.76 7.34 21.70
CA LYS A 107 -6.80 8.26 22.32
C LYS A 107 -5.50 7.58 22.73
N ALA A 108 -5.55 6.30 23.08
CA ALA A 108 -4.36 5.54 23.47
C ALA A 108 -3.35 5.42 22.33
N ILE A 109 -3.81 5.45 21.05
CA ILE A 109 -2.93 5.50 19.89
C ILE A 109 -2.14 6.80 19.86
N GLY A 110 -2.81 7.93 20.14
CA GLY A 110 -2.14 9.23 20.27
C GLY A 110 -1.14 9.28 21.43
N GLU A 111 -1.48 8.70 22.58
CA GLU A 111 -0.61 8.59 23.74
C GLU A 111 0.63 7.72 23.45
N ALA A 112 0.50 6.72 22.56
CA ALA A 112 1.60 5.91 22.05
C ALA A 112 2.44 6.63 20.96
N GLY A 113 2.09 7.87 20.59
CA GLY A 113 2.85 8.69 19.63
C GLY A 113 2.54 8.43 18.17
N ASP A 114 1.40 7.80 17.85
CA ASP A 114 0.93 7.53 16.48
C ASP A 114 -0.43 8.21 16.21
N ILE A 115 -0.92 8.06 14.98
CA ILE A 115 -2.27 8.47 14.56
C ILE A 115 -3.00 7.25 13.99
N ASP A 116 -4.33 7.31 13.96
CA ASP A 116 -5.16 6.20 13.48
C ASP A 116 -5.88 6.47 12.16
N THR A 117 -5.86 7.72 11.70
CA THR A 117 -6.52 8.14 10.47
C THR A 117 -5.63 9.14 9.74
N ALA A 118 -5.41 8.92 8.45
CA ALA A 118 -4.59 9.79 7.60
C ALA A 118 -5.10 9.86 6.17
N ILE A 119 -4.93 11.04 5.55
CA ILE A 119 -5.07 11.26 4.11
C ILE A 119 -3.73 11.79 3.60
N VAL A 120 -3.24 11.18 2.51
CA VAL A 120 -1.99 11.56 1.87
C VAL A 120 -2.25 11.89 0.41
N THR A 121 -1.71 13.01 -0.06
CA THR A 121 -1.65 13.34 -1.48
C THR A 121 -0.23 13.13 -2.01
N LEU A 122 -0.15 12.57 -3.22
CA LEU A 122 1.09 12.26 -3.92
C LEU A 122 1.14 13.04 -5.23
N LYS A 123 2.31 13.56 -5.58
CA LYS A 123 2.61 14.06 -6.92
C LYS A 123 3.72 13.21 -7.52
N PHE A 124 3.47 12.67 -8.70
CA PHE A 124 4.45 11.87 -9.42
C PHE A 124 5.26 12.72 -10.40
N ALA A 125 6.46 12.26 -10.75
CA ALA A 125 7.35 12.99 -11.65
C ALA A 125 6.76 13.18 -13.07
N ASN A 126 5.86 12.30 -13.51
CA ASN A 126 5.12 12.43 -14.79
C ASN A 126 3.85 13.31 -14.68
N GLY A 127 3.60 13.94 -13.52
CA GLY A 127 2.47 14.83 -13.31
C GLY A 127 1.18 14.15 -12.80
N VAL A 128 1.11 12.83 -12.74
CA VAL A 128 -0.03 12.11 -12.13
C VAL A 128 -0.18 12.52 -10.67
N LEU A 129 -1.43 12.65 -10.22
CA LEU A 129 -1.76 12.93 -8.84
C LEU A 129 -2.32 11.68 -8.15
N GLY A 130 -1.91 11.44 -6.91
CA GLY A 130 -2.40 10.34 -6.10
C GLY A 130 -3.05 10.82 -4.80
N THR A 131 -4.01 10.07 -4.30
CA THR A 131 -4.54 10.23 -2.94
C THR A 131 -4.69 8.86 -2.29
N ILE A 132 -4.31 8.77 -1.03
CA ILE A 132 -4.42 7.58 -0.19
C ILE A 132 -5.18 7.98 1.07
N ASP A 133 -6.23 7.26 1.43
CA ASP A 133 -6.88 7.37 2.73
C ASP A 133 -6.72 6.07 3.52
N ASN A 134 -6.22 6.20 4.75
CA ASN A 134 -6.05 5.09 5.69
C ASN A 134 -6.81 5.37 6.98
N SER A 135 -7.41 4.32 7.53
CA SER A 135 -7.99 4.35 8.88
C SER A 135 -7.77 2.99 9.55
N ARG A 136 -7.46 3.01 10.84
CA ARG A 136 -7.30 1.77 11.62
C ARG A 136 -8.65 1.19 12.07
N GLN A 137 -9.79 1.76 11.62
CA GLN A 137 -11.11 1.18 11.90
C GLN A 137 -12.12 1.43 10.77
N ALA A 138 -12.59 0.32 10.19
CA ALA A 138 -13.75 0.26 9.31
C ALA A 138 -14.69 -0.83 9.84
N VAL A 139 -15.75 -0.43 10.53
CA VAL A 139 -16.67 -1.34 11.23
C VAL A 139 -17.37 -2.35 10.32
N TYR A 140 -17.32 -2.13 9.00
CA TYR A 140 -17.93 -2.99 7.98
C TYR A 140 -16.94 -4.03 7.40
N GLY A 141 -15.69 -4.07 7.86
CA GLY A 141 -14.68 -5.05 7.44
C GLY A 141 -13.42 -4.44 6.83
N TYR A 142 -12.55 -5.30 6.30
CA TYR A 142 -11.27 -4.92 5.72
C TYR A 142 -11.46 -4.28 4.34
N ASP A 143 -11.41 -2.94 4.28
CA ASP A 143 -11.72 -2.15 3.08
C ASP A 143 -10.45 -1.80 2.29
N GLN A 144 -10.32 -2.37 1.09
CA GLN A 144 -9.13 -2.26 0.24
C GLN A 144 -9.54 -2.00 -1.21
N ARG A 145 -9.57 -0.74 -1.63
CA ARG A 145 -10.04 -0.33 -2.95
C ARG A 145 -9.02 0.55 -3.67
N ILE A 146 -8.94 0.39 -4.99
CA ILE A 146 -8.08 1.22 -5.83
C ILE A 146 -8.86 1.67 -7.06
N GLU A 147 -8.79 2.97 -7.38
CA GLU A 147 -9.32 3.56 -8.60
C GLU A 147 -8.20 4.27 -9.36
N VAL A 148 -8.13 4.06 -10.66
CA VAL A 148 -7.22 4.79 -11.56
C VAL A 148 -8.03 5.42 -12.68
N PHE A 149 -7.92 6.75 -12.80
CA PHE A 149 -8.59 7.57 -13.82
C PHE A 149 -7.57 8.07 -14.84
N GLY A 150 -7.91 7.96 -16.11
CA GLY A 150 -7.08 8.41 -17.23
C GLY A 150 -7.88 9.10 -18.32
N SER A 151 -7.21 9.48 -19.40
CA SER A 151 -7.77 10.26 -20.52
C SER A 151 -8.89 9.54 -21.28
N ASN A 152 -8.87 8.21 -21.30
CA ASN A 152 -9.84 7.40 -22.05
C ASN A 152 -10.84 6.64 -21.16
N GLY A 153 -10.76 6.82 -19.84
CA GLY A 153 -11.67 6.14 -18.94
C GLY A 153 -11.10 5.94 -17.53
N MET A 154 -11.73 5.05 -16.80
CA MET A 154 -11.40 4.75 -15.42
C MET A 154 -11.48 3.24 -15.19
N ILE A 155 -10.60 2.73 -14.34
CA ILE A 155 -10.66 1.35 -13.86
C ILE A 155 -10.55 1.34 -12.34
N ARG A 156 -11.28 0.43 -11.68
CA ARG A 156 -11.23 0.28 -10.23
C ARG A 156 -11.29 -1.19 -9.82
N ALA A 157 -10.62 -1.49 -8.71
CA ALA A 157 -10.79 -2.71 -7.95
C ALA A 157 -11.59 -2.40 -6.70
N GLU A 158 -12.74 -3.04 -6.58
CA GLU A 158 -13.61 -2.97 -5.40
C GLU A 158 -13.20 -4.03 -4.37
N ASN A 159 -13.82 -3.95 -3.20
CA ASN A 159 -13.65 -4.96 -2.18
C ASN A 159 -14.06 -6.37 -2.66
N VAL A 160 -13.36 -7.35 -2.16
CA VAL A 160 -13.70 -8.75 -2.38
C VAL A 160 -14.57 -9.22 -1.22
N GLU A 161 -15.79 -9.64 -1.53
CA GLU A 161 -16.74 -10.21 -0.57
C GLU A 161 -16.36 -11.64 -0.20
N THR A 162 -16.84 -12.13 0.94
CA THR A 162 -16.57 -13.51 1.39
C THR A 162 -17.24 -14.55 0.51
N ASP A 163 -18.40 -14.20 -0.09
CA ASP A 163 -19.17 -15.02 -1.02
C ASP A 163 -20.04 -14.11 -1.92
N THR A 164 -20.94 -14.67 -2.72
CA THR A 164 -21.82 -13.91 -3.62
C THR A 164 -23.30 -13.95 -3.22
N CYS A 165 -23.61 -14.40 -1.98
CA CYS A 165 -25.00 -14.57 -1.52
C CYS A 165 -25.59 -13.25 -1.05
N ILE A 166 -26.65 -12.78 -1.70
CA ILE A 166 -27.39 -11.58 -1.30
C ILE A 166 -28.65 -12.00 -0.55
N LEU A 167 -28.79 -11.58 0.71
CA LEU A 167 -30.01 -11.76 1.51
C LEU A 167 -30.99 -10.62 1.22
N SER A 168 -32.14 -10.92 0.65
CA SER A 168 -33.24 -9.96 0.48
C SER A 168 -34.43 -10.34 1.37
N ASN A 169 -34.89 -9.43 2.20
CA ASN A 169 -36.04 -9.58 3.08
C ASN A 169 -36.75 -8.24 3.31
N ALA A 170 -37.71 -8.21 4.25
CA ALA A 170 -38.50 -7.00 4.55
C ALA A 170 -37.65 -5.80 5.07
N LYS A 171 -36.38 -6.05 5.50
CA LYS A 171 -35.43 -5.00 5.95
C LYS A 171 -34.55 -4.47 4.82
N GLY A 172 -34.63 -5.05 3.63
CA GLY A 172 -33.81 -4.66 2.46
C GLY A 172 -32.99 -5.80 1.89
N SER A 173 -32.04 -5.43 1.02
CA SER A 173 -31.04 -6.34 0.45
C SER A 173 -29.68 -6.10 1.12
N HIS A 174 -29.07 -7.17 1.59
CA HIS A 174 -27.81 -7.16 2.31
C HIS A 174 -26.78 -8.00 1.57
N GLN A 175 -25.64 -7.42 1.29
CA GLN A 175 -24.49 -8.11 0.70
C GLN A 175 -23.73 -8.91 1.78
N PRO A 176 -22.94 -9.91 1.40
CA PRO A 176 -22.08 -10.62 2.34
C PRO A 176 -21.07 -9.66 2.99
N PRO A 177 -20.61 -9.98 4.21
CA PRO A 177 -19.59 -9.16 4.86
C PRO A 177 -18.26 -9.21 4.10
N LEU A 178 -17.48 -8.14 4.22
CA LEU A 178 -16.08 -8.17 3.80
C LEU A 178 -15.27 -9.12 4.69
N PRO A 179 -14.15 -9.68 4.18
CA PRO A 179 -13.19 -10.38 5.03
C PRO A 179 -12.83 -9.52 6.25
N HIS A 180 -12.73 -10.15 7.42
CA HIS A 180 -12.43 -9.39 8.63
C HIS A 180 -10.93 -9.10 8.77
N PHE A 181 -10.06 -9.91 8.16
CA PHE A 181 -8.64 -9.81 8.39
C PHE A 181 -7.83 -9.91 7.08
N PHE A 182 -6.66 -9.29 7.05
CA PHE A 182 -5.82 -9.26 5.84
C PHE A 182 -5.37 -10.65 5.38
N LEU A 183 -5.18 -11.60 6.30
CA LEU A 183 -4.82 -12.98 5.94
C LEU A 183 -5.93 -13.68 5.14
N ASP A 184 -7.20 -13.40 5.47
CA ASP A 184 -8.33 -13.96 4.71
C ASP A 184 -8.42 -13.30 3.33
N ARG A 185 -8.27 -11.96 3.28
CA ARG A 185 -8.32 -11.18 2.04
C ARG A 185 -7.18 -11.52 1.07
N TYR A 186 -5.97 -11.73 1.58
CA TYR A 186 -4.75 -11.87 0.76
C TYR A 186 -4.14 -13.27 0.77
N LYS A 187 -4.87 -14.30 1.20
CA LYS A 187 -4.38 -15.69 1.26
C LYS A 187 -3.76 -16.16 -0.06
N SER A 188 -4.44 -15.91 -1.18
CA SER A 188 -3.96 -16.27 -2.51
C SER A 188 -2.73 -15.44 -2.93
N SER A 189 -2.68 -14.17 -2.55
CA SER A 189 -1.55 -13.28 -2.85
C SER A 189 -0.27 -13.75 -2.16
N TYR A 190 -0.33 -14.11 -0.88
CA TYR A 190 0.80 -14.66 -0.14
C TYR A 190 1.32 -15.96 -0.75
N LEU A 191 0.39 -16.85 -1.17
CA LEU A 191 0.77 -18.09 -1.82
C LEU A 191 1.46 -17.82 -3.17
N THR A 192 0.87 -16.94 -3.99
CA THR A 192 1.42 -16.56 -5.31
C THR A 192 2.80 -15.91 -5.15
N GLU A 193 2.96 -15.02 -4.18
CA GLU A 193 4.23 -14.38 -3.84
C GLU A 193 5.32 -15.41 -3.56
N MET A 194 5.02 -16.39 -2.70
CA MET A 194 5.97 -17.45 -2.34
C MET A 194 6.31 -18.35 -3.52
N VAL A 195 5.31 -18.78 -4.30
CA VAL A 195 5.51 -19.63 -5.50
C VAL A 195 6.39 -18.91 -6.52
N LYS A 196 6.13 -17.62 -6.80
CA LYS A 196 6.95 -16.83 -7.71
C LYS A 196 8.38 -16.63 -7.20
N PHE A 197 8.57 -16.43 -5.89
CA PHE A 197 9.90 -16.33 -5.32
C PHE A 197 10.69 -17.64 -5.43
N LEU A 198 10.07 -18.78 -5.15
CA LEU A 198 10.70 -20.10 -5.36
C LEU A 198 11.09 -20.30 -6.83
N HIS A 199 10.19 -19.94 -7.76
CA HIS A 199 10.49 -19.99 -9.19
C HIS A 199 11.70 -19.11 -9.57
N CYS A 200 11.85 -17.91 -8.97
CA CYS A 200 13.02 -17.07 -9.18
C CYS A 200 14.31 -17.72 -8.67
N ILE A 201 14.25 -18.46 -7.57
CA ILE A 201 15.42 -19.20 -7.04
C ILE A 201 15.79 -20.35 -7.99
N GLU A 202 14.81 -21.15 -8.41
CA GLU A 202 15.02 -22.32 -9.28
C GLU A 202 15.57 -21.95 -10.68
N ASN A 203 15.13 -20.80 -11.22
CA ASN A 203 15.46 -20.37 -12.59
C ASN A 203 16.51 -19.23 -12.62
N ASP A 204 17.08 -18.89 -11.48
CA ASP A 204 18.06 -17.80 -11.32
C ASP A 204 17.61 -16.45 -11.91
N THR A 205 16.32 -16.12 -11.78
CA THR A 205 15.75 -14.85 -12.24
C THR A 205 15.67 -13.82 -11.12
N ILE A 206 15.32 -12.58 -11.48
CA ILE A 206 15.15 -11.48 -10.52
C ILE A 206 13.72 -11.53 -9.97
N PRO A 207 13.51 -11.42 -8.64
CA PRO A 207 12.19 -11.31 -8.04
C PRO A 207 11.39 -10.10 -8.54
N GLU A 208 10.06 -10.21 -8.58
CA GLU A 208 9.17 -9.12 -9.04
C GLU A 208 9.18 -7.91 -8.09
N VAL A 209 9.45 -8.13 -6.82
CA VAL A 209 9.51 -7.07 -5.80
C VAL A 209 10.90 -7.03 -5.21
N VAL A 210 11.71 -6.12 -5.72
CA VAL A 210 13.13 -6.03 -5.35
C VAL A 210 13.34 -5.09 -4.15
N GLY A 211 14.55 -5.14 -3.57
CA GLY A 211 14.91 -4.29 -2.43
C GLY A 211 14.74 -2.80 -2.68
N ASN A 212 14.95 -2.34 -3.92
CA ASN A 212 14.73 -0.94 -4.30
C ASN A 212 13.26 -0.51 -4.15
N ASP A 213 12.29 -1.41 -4.37
CA ASP A 213 10.88 -1.11 -4.15
C ASP A 213 10.60 -0.83 -2.67
N GLY A 214 11.19 -1.65 -1.78
CA GLY A 214 11.13 -1.43 -0.34
C GLY A 214 11.76 -0.11 0.08
N LEU A 215 12.95 0.22 -0.44
CA LEU A 215 13.64 1.47 -0.16
C LEU A 215 12.79 2.69 -0.57
N LYS A 216 12.22 2.67 -1.78
CA LYS A 216 11.39 3.76 -2.29
C LYS A 216 10.10 3.94 -1.48
N ALA A 217 9.45 2.85 -1.09
CA ALA A 217 8.26 2.91 -0.23
C ALA A 217 8.59 3.50 1.15
N ILE A 218 9.73 3.13 1.75
CA ILE A 218 10.20 3.71 3.02
C ILE A 218 10.49 5.22 2.86
N GLN A 219 11.12 5.65 1.78
CA GLN A 219 11.38 7.07 1.50
C GLN A 219 10.08 7.88 1.48
N ILE A 220 9.04 7.38 0.80
CA ILE A 220 7.73 8.04 0.75
C ILE A 220 7.07 8.06 2.14
N ALA A 221 7.13 6.94 2.89
CA ALA A 221 6.54 6.83 4.22
C ALA A 221 7.18 7.82 5.22
N LEU A 222 8.50 7.96 5.21
CA LEU A 222 9.22 8.91 6.05
C LEU A 222 8.90 10.36 5.66
N ALA A 223 8.83 10.66 4.36
CA ALA A 223 8.45 11.98 3.87
C ALA A 223 6.98 12.31 4.23
N ALA A 224 6.07 11.33 4.19
CA ALA A 224 4.69 11.50 4.64
C ALA A 224 4.60 11.78 6.15
N LYS A 225 5.38 11.07 6.97
CA LYS A 225 5.51 11.33 8.41
C LYS A 225 6.05 12.73 8.68
N GLU A 226 7.10 13.14 7.98
CA GLU A 226 7.66 14.50 8.08
C GLU A 226 6.62 15.56 7.68
N SER A 227 5.91 15.33 6.56
CA SER A 227 4.85 16.23 6.09
C SER A 227 3.75 16.42 7.12
N TYR A 228 3.29 15.34 7.75
CA TYR A 228 2.31 15.38 8.83
C TYR A 228 2.80 16.22 10.01
N LEU A 229 4.03 15.96 10.49
CA LEU A 229 4.62 16.66 11.62
C LEU A 229 4.85 18.16 11.34
N MET A 230 5.25 18.52 10.12
CA MET A 230 5.54 19.89 9.72
C MET A 230 4.34 20.64 9.11
N ASN A 231 3.23 19.95 8.89
CA ASN A 231 2.02 20.45 8.22
C ASN A 231 2.33 21.21 6.91
N ARG A 232 3.20 20.62 6.07
CA ARG A 232 3.57 21.16 4.75
C ARG A 232 3.94 20.05 3.77
N PRO A 233 3.87 20.29 2.45
CA PRO A 233 4.39 19.36 1.47
C PRO A 233 5.90 19.14 1.64
N ILE A 234 6.34 17.88 1.40
CA ILE A 234 7.75 17.47 1.42
C ILE A 234 8.13 16.96 0.04
N GLU A 235 9.23 17.48 -0.49
CA GLU A 235 9.84 17.02 -1.74
C GLU A 235 10.69 15.76 -1.47
N ILE A 236 10.52 14.72 -2.29
CA ILE A 236 11.30 13.50 -2.20
C ILE A 236 12.45 13.59 -3.21
N LYS A 237 13.66 13.67 -2.70
CA LYS A 237 14.87 13.60 -3.52
C LYS A 237 15.23 12.15 -3.76
N HIS A 238 15.06 11.70 -5.00
CA HIS A 238 15.57 10.39 -5.41
C HIS A 238 17.07 10.56 -5.71
N THR A 239 17.93 10.17 -4.78
CA THR A 239 19.36 9.97 -5.10
C THR A 239 19.45 8.90 -6.18
N MET A 240 20.09 9.27 -7.30
CA MET A 240 20.40 8.36 -8.41
C MET A 240 21.37 7.28 -7.98
#